data_0bded802913807da0d4097ff80d9af29
#
_entry.id   0bded802913807da0d4097ff80d9af29
#
_cell.length_a   1.000
_cell.length_b   1.000
_cell.length_c   1.000
_cell.angle_alpha   90.00
_cell.angle_beta   90.00
_cell.angle_gamma   90.00
#
_symmetry.space_group_name_H-M   'P 1'
#
loop_
_entity.id
_entity.type
_entity.pdbx_description
1 polymer ?
#
loop_
_entity_poly.entity_id
_entity_poly.type
_entity_poly.pdbx_seq_one_letter_code
_entity_poly.pdbx_strand_id
1 'polypeptide(L)'
;MKGEKIMIKKSIYPKTERISERGDRIYLTEKMDGSNLVFFKKDGELWFAQRKTIISLSEIDEYRDIMYKGLYQFLKDNGNQLKENLYDNSAICGEWMGMGTTKYPEGTFDKKWYMFAKANINENFELCNFKYNHDLFIYPFIDQIFPSFLGIVPTVCEIQTLPNKEMLDNIYKEYTEKTNRSVEGFVINYRDIISKYVRLKNGKLVEYSQEDHKGSAS
;
A
#
# COMPACT_ATOMS: atom_id res chain seq x y z
N MET A 1 35.53 -14.05 4.86
CA MET A 1 35.08 -12.78 5.43
C MET A 1 33.57 -12.86 5.41
N LYS A 2 32.89 -12.86 6.57
CA LYS A 2 31.43 -12.75 6.65
C LYS A 2 31.10 -11.33 6.24
N GLY A 3 30.40 -11.14 5.10
CA GLY A 3 29.92 -9.85 4.68
C GLY A 3 29.07 -9.23 5.79
N GLU A 4 29.19 -7.94 6.00
CA GLU A 4 28.33 -7.22 6.94
C GLU A 4 26.87 -7.38 6.51
N LYS A 5 26.04 -7.80 7.47
CA LYS A 5 24.60 -7.96 7.29
C LYS A 5 23.96 -6.58 7.12
N ILE A 6 23.36 -6.33 5.97
CA ILE A 6 22.74 -5.03 5.68
C ILE A 6 21.25 -5.10 5.93
N MET A 7 20.83 -4.81 7.17
CA MET A 7 19.46 -4.41 7.45
C MET A 7 19.39 -2.89 7.58
N ILE A 8 18.71 -2.23 6.64
CA ILE A 8 18.55 -0.77 6.70
C ILE A 8 17.31 -0.44 7.54
N LYS A 9 17.49 0.20 8.69
CA LYS A 9 16.40 0.67 9.56
C LYS A 9 15.91 2.03 9.08
N LYS A 10 15.00 2.07 8.09
CA LYS A 10 14.46 3.29 7.51
C LYS A 10 13.01 3.10 7.08
N SER A 11 12.16 4.13 7.27
CA SER A 11 10.86 4.21 6.61
C SER A 11 11.05 4.85 5.24
N ILE A 12 10.70 4.14 4.17
CA ILE A 12 10.80 4.65 2.80
C ILE A 12 9.48 5.22 2.28
N TYR A 13 8.38 4.97 3.00
CA TYR A 13 7.06 5.40 2.59
C TYR A 13 6.80 6.85 3.00
N PRO A 14 6.35 7.72 2.07
CA PRO A 14 6.02 9.10 2.40
C PRO A 14 4.80 9.19 3.32
N LYS A 15 4.76 10.22 4.15
CA LYS A 15 3.58 10.48 4.99
C LYS A 15 2.41 10.91 4.10
N THR A 16 1.21 10.39 4.37
CA THR A 16 -0.03 10.84 3.75
C THR A 16 -0.38 12.24 4.26
N GLU A 17 -0.64 13.16 3.33
CA GLU A 17 -1.05 14.53 3.64
C GLU A 17 -2.58 14.67 3.60
N ARG A 18 -3.09 15.83 4.05
CA ARG A 18 -4.52 16.16 4.01
C ARG A 18 -4.87 16.82 2.67
N ILE A 19 -6.16 16.74 2.28
CA ILE A 19 -6.69 17.30 1.04
C ILE A 19 -6.39 18.81 0.93
N SER A 20 -5.87 19.25 -0.22
CA SER A 20 -5.72 20.66 -0.60
C SER A 20 -6.69 21.04 -1.73
N GLU A 21 -7.11 22.30 -1.76
CA GLU A 21 -8.13 22.84 -2.69
C GLU A 21 -7.55 23.12 -4.09
N ARG A 22 -7.58 22.15 -5.02
CA ARG A 22 -7.31 22.42 -6.46
C ARG A 22 -8.04 21.39 -7.33
N GLY A 23 -8.81 21.84 -8.33
CA GLY A 23 -9.64 21.00 -9.18
C GLY A 23 -8.88 20.19 -10.22
N ASP A 24 -9.08 18.86 -10.21
CA ASP A 24 -8.70 17.87 -11.23
C ASP A 24 -9.38 16.53 -10.89
N ARG A 25 -9.12 15.50 -11.67
CA ARG A 25 -9.63 14.15 -11.40
C ARG A 25 -9.09 13.63 -10.07
N ILE A 26 -9.99 13.22 -9.20
CA ILE A 26 -9.73 12.71 -7.87
C ILE A 26 -10.21 11.26 -7.81
N TYR A 27 -9.34 10.36 -7.43
CA TYR A 27 -9.68 8.95 -7.32
C TYR A 27 -9.77 8.54 -5.86
N LEU A 28 -10.88 7.91 -5.52
CA LEU A 28 -11.06 7.26 -4.24
C LEU A 28 -10.78 5.78 -4.41
N THR A 29 -9.83 5.27 -3.64
CA THR A 29 -9.57 3.84 -3.51
C THR A 29 -9.95 3.37 -2.12
N GLU A 30 -10.31 2.10 -1.98
CA GLU A 30 -10.60 1.56 -0.67
C GLU A 30 -9.34 1.58 0.21
N LYS A 31 -9.48 2.12 1.42
CA LYS A 31 -8.46 1.97 2.43
C LYS A 31 -8.58 0.59 3.06
N MET A 32 -7.70 -0.30 2.64
CA MET A 32 -7.63 -1.65 3.19
C MET A 32 -6.96 -1.63 4.56
N ASP A 33 -7.48 -2.42 5.49
CA ASP A 33 -6.92 -2.54 6.84
C ASP A 33 -5.89 -3.66 6.89
N GLY A 34 -4.65 -3.29 6.77
CA GLY A 34 -3.50 -4.18 6.78
C GLY A 34 -2.24 -3.46 7.27
N SER A 35 -1.14 -3.70 6.59
CA SER A 35 0.12 -3.01 6.85
C SER A 35 0.86 -2.71 5.55
N ASN A 36 1.38 -1.51 5.43
CA ASN A 36 2.18 -1.12 4.26
C ASN A 36 3.37 -2.06 4.06
N LEU A 37 3.50 -2.56 2.83
CA LEU A 37 4.61 -3.39 2.40
C LEU A 37 4.99 -2.98 0.97
N VAL A 38 6.27 -2.69 0.77
CA VAL A 38 6.84 -2.34 -0.53
C VAL A 38 7.77 -3.44 -0.98
N PHE A 39 7.63 -3.87 -2.22
CA PHE A 39 8.64 -4.69 -2.90
C PHE A 39 9.37 -3.83 -3.93
N PHE A 40 10.67 -3.95 -4.03
CA PHE A 40 11.46 -3.25 -5.04
C PHE A 40 12.68 -4.05 -5.45
N LYS A 41 13.13 -3.81 -6.68
CA LYS A 41 14.38 -4.39 -7.18
C LYS A 41 15.44 -3.31 -7.30
N LYS A 42 16.61 -3.59 -6.75
CA LYS A 42 17.78 -2.72 -6.84
C LYS A 42 19.05 -3.56 -6.95
N ASP A 43 19.91 -3.16 -7.90
CA ASP A 43 21.18 -3.86 -8.17
C ASP A 43 20.98 -5.38 -8.43
N GLY A 44 19.91 -5.71 -9.16
CA GLY A 44 19.54 -7.09 -9.48
C GLY A 44 19.00 -7.92 -8.30
N GLU A 45 18.88 -7.35 -7.09
CA GLU A 45 18.35 -8.02 -5.91
C GLU A 45 16.94 -7.53 -5.59
N LEU A 46 16.06 -8.43 -5.10
CA LEU A 46 14.75 -8.08 -4.56
C LEU A 46 14.89 -7.69 -3.09
N TRP A 47 14.32 -6.57 -2.78
CA TRP A 47 14.20 -6.03 -1.43
C TRP A 47 12.73 -5.85 -1.07
N PHE A 48 12.44 -5.86 0.20
CA PHE A 48 11.13 -5.44 0.70
C PHE A 48 11.27 -4.53 1.91
N ALA A 49 10.35 -3.59 2.02
CA ALA A 49 10.29 -2.66 3.13
C ALA A 49 8.98 -2.80 3.89
N GLN A 50 9.06 -3.04 5.19
CA GLN A 50 7.95 -3.07 6.13
C GLN A 50 8.20 -2.07 7.25
N ARG A 51 7.23 -1.16 7.51
CA ARG A 51 7.36 -0.10 8.53
C ARG A 51 8.72 0.61 8.53
N LYS A 52 9.66 0.15 9.35
CA LYS A 52 10.97 0.78 9.59
C LYS A 52 12.15 -0.13 9.20
N THR A 53 11.91 -1.21 8.48
CA THR A 53 12.94 -2.17 8.09
C THR A 53 12.92 -2.43 6.60
N ILE A 54 14.11 -2.50 6.00
CA ILE A 54 14.35 -2.89 4.62
C ILE A 54 15.22 -4.15 4.65
N ILE A 55 14.78 -5.21 3.99
CA ILE A 55 15.41 -6.52 4.04
C ILE A 55 15.56 -7.05 2.61
N SER A 56 16.71 -7.63 2.29
CA SER A 56 16.95 -8.34 1.03
C SER A 56 16.28 -9.71 1.01
N LEU A 57 15.81 -10.16 -0.15
CA LEU A 57 15.30 -11.51 -0.33
C LEU A 57 16.33 -12.57 0.06
N SER A 58 17.60 -12.35 -0.21
CA SER A 58 18.69 -13.26 0.12
C SER A 58 18.90 -13.45 1.63
N GLU A 59 18.41 -12.56 2.46
CA GLU A 59 18.59 -12.55 3.91
C GLU A 59 17.31 -12.89 4.72
N ILE A 60 16.21 -13.27 4.06
CA ILE A 60 14.92 -13.47 4.74
C ILE A 60 14.96 -14.54 5.85
N ASP A 61 15.81 -15.54 5.74
CA ASP A 61 15.93 -16.60 6.76
C ASP A 61 16.42 -16.04 8.09
N GLU A 62 17.24 -14.98 8.06
CA GLU A 62 17.81 -14.35 9.25
C GLU A 62 16.85 -13.40 9.96
N TYR A 63 15.89 -12.86 9.23
CA TYR A 63 14.94 -11.84 9.73
C TYR A 63 13.51 -12.35 9.88
N ARG A 64 13.31 -13.66 9.83
CA ARG A 64 11.98 -14.30 9.87
C ARG A 64 11.10 -13.80 11.01
N ASP A 65 11.67 -13.64 12.21
CA ASP A 65 10.91 -13.33 13.42
C ASP A 65 10.38 -11.89 13.48
N ILE A 66 10.96 -10.98 12.67
CA ILE A 66 10.51 -9.58 12.62
C ILE A 66 9.61 -9.30 11.43
N MET A 67 9.36 -10.28 10.57
CA MET A 67 8.53 -10.13 9.37
C MET A 67 7.04 -10.16 9.72
N TYR A 68 6.23 -9.53 8.88
CA TYR A 68 4.78 -9.65 8.98
C TYR A 68 4.35 -11.12 8.91
N LYS A 69 3.32 -11.46 9.69
CA LYS A 69 2.79 -12.83 9.72
C LYS A 69 2.48 -13.36 8.33
N GLY A 70 3.10 -14.47 7.96
CA GLY A 70 2.95 -15.14 6.66
C GLY A 70 3.79 -14.56 5.52
N LEU A 71 4.48 -13.41 5.71
CA LEU A 71 5.31 -12.80 4.67
C LEU A 71 6.51 -13.67 4.31
N TYR A 72 7.13 -14.30 5.29
CA TYR A 72 8.24 -15.23 5.03
C TYR A 72 7.86 -16.32 4.02
N GLN A 73 6.75 -17.03 4.25
CA GLN A 73 6.30 -18.08 3.33
C GLN A 73 5.93 -17.51 1.96
N PHE A 74 5.24 -16.38 1.92
CA PHE A 74 4.92 -15.70 0.66
C PHE A 74 6.17 -15.39 -0.16
N LEU A 75 7.25 -14.92 0.47
CA LEU A 75 8.51 -14.61 -0.22
C LEU A 75 9.26 -15.89 -0.65
N LYS A 76 9.18 -16.95 0.13
CA LYS A 76 9.72 -18.26 -0.31
C LYS A 76 9.03 -18.78 -1.57
N ASP A 77 7.70 -18.58 -1.67
CA ASP A 77 6.91 -19.09 -2.79
C ASP A 77 6.99 -18.17 -4.03
N ASN A 78 7.07 -16.86 -3.85
CA ASN A 78 6.87 -15.88 -4.93
C ASN A 78 8.06 -14.92 -5.12
N GLY A 79 9.01 -14.87 -4.19
CA GLY A 79 10.07 -13.87 -4.18
C GLY A 79 10.97 -13.92 -5.42
N ASN A 80 11.34 -15.09 -5.88
CA ASN A 80 12.14 -15.23 -7.10
C ASN A 80 11.38 -14.74 -8.33
N GLN A 81 10.09 -15.05 -8.44
CA GLN A 81 9.27 -14.55 -9.54
C GLN A 81 9.14 -13.02 -9.53
N LEU A 82 9.01 -12.41 -8.35
CA LEU A 82 9.03 -10.94 -8.22
C LEU A 82 10.39 -10.36 -8.64
N LYS A 83 11.49 -10.98 -8.18
CA LYS A 83 12.86 -10.56 -8.53
C LYS A 83 13.12 -10.61 -10.03
N GLU A 84 12.68 -11.68 -10.69
CA GLU A 84 12.87 -11.86 -12.12
C GLU A 84 12.03 -10.89 -12.95
N ASN A 85 10.80 -10.61 -12.52
CA ASN A 85 9.84 -9.86 -13.31
C ASN A 85 9.88 -8.33 -13.06
N LEU A 86 10.33 -7.85 -11.90
CA LEU A 86 10.46 -6.41 -11.66
C LEU A 86 11.63 -5.81 -12.45
N TYR A 87 11.41 -4.63 -13.04
CA TYR A 87 12.52 -3.84 -13.57
C TYR A 87 13.43 -3.37 -12.43
N ASP A 88 14.72 -3.28 -12.71
CA ASP A 88 15.67 -2.71 -11.75
C ASP A 88 15.32 -1.25 -11.43
N ASN A 89 15.54 -0.84 -10.20
CA ASN A 89 15.12 0.46 -9.64
C ASN A 89 13.59 0.71 -9.66
N SER A 90 12.76 -0.32 -9.86
CA SER A 90 11.31 -0.24 -9.75
C SER A 90 10.83 -0.71 -8.39
N ALA A 91 9.75 -0.08 -7.92
CA ALA A 91 9.05 -0.43 -6.68
C ALA A 91 7.55 -0.58 -6.90
N ILE A 92 6.94 -1.52 -6.18
CA ILE A 92 5.50 -1.67 -6.05
C ILE A 92 5.12 -1.49 -4.58
N CYS A 93 4.14 -0.63 -4.32
CA CYS A 93 3.67 -0.28 -2.99
C CYS A 93 2.28 -0.83 -2.77
N GLY A 94 2.06 -1.47 -1.65
CA GLY A 94 0.78 -2.13 -1.38
C GLY A 94 0.53 -2.37 0.10
N GLU A 95 -0.63 -2.98 0.34
CA GLU A 95 -1.10 -3.34 1.66
C GLU A 95 -0.99 -4.85 1.87
N TRP A 96 -0.29 -5.26 2.92
CA TRP A 96 -0.20 -6.64 3.38
C TRP A 96 -1.38 -6.98 4.26
N MET A 97 -2.17 -7.96 3.85
CA MET A 97 -3.40 -8.36 4.52
C MET A 97 -3.15 -9.28 5.71
N GLY A 98 -4.07 -9.25 6.68
CA GLY A 98 -4.02 -10.11 7.87
C GLY A 98 -3.28 -9.53 9.08
N MET A 99 -2.87 -8.25 8.98
CA MET A 99 -2.30 -7.49 10.10
C MET A 99 -3.28 -6.46 10.69
N GLY A 100 -4.40 -6.23 10.02
CA GLY A 100 -5.44 -5.29 10.44
C GLY A 100 -6.43 -5.90 11.44
N THR A 101 -7.34 -5.05 11.91
CA THR A 101 -8.40 -5.39 12.86
C THR A 101 -9.75 -5.61 12.19
N THR A 102 -9.92 -5.13 10.96
CA THR A 102 -11.14 -5.30 10.17
C THR A 102 -11.30 -6.74 9.71
N LYS A 103 -12.45 -7.32 10.04
CA LYS A 103 -12.81 -8.66 9.59
C LYS A 103 -13.49 -8.56 8.24
N TYR A 104 -12.80 -8.95 7.20
CA TYR A 104 -13.39 -9.08 5.88
C TYR A 104 -14.09 -10.44 5.74
N PRO A 105 -15.28 -10.50 5.11
CA PRO A 105 -15.93 -11.77 4.78
C PRO A 105 -15.03 -12.66 3.94
N GLU A 106 -15.15 -13.97 4.10
CA GLU A 106 -14.38 -14.93 3.31
C GLU A 106 -14.60 -14.70 1.81
N GLY A 107 -13.51 -14.77 1.04
CA GLY A 107 -13.53 -14.54 -0.41
C GLY A 107 -13.55 -13.07 -0.84
N THR A 108 -13.65 -12.10 0.10
CA THR A 108 -13.60 -10.67 -0.26
C THR A 108 -12.24 -10.28 -0.84
N PHE A 109 -11.18 -10.70 -0.18
CA PHE A 109 -9.80 -10.48 -0.57
C PHE A 109 -9.04 -11.80 -0.52
N ASP A 110 -8.76 -12.36 -1.69
CA ASP A 110 -8.13 -13.68 -1.85
C ASP A 110 -6.60 -13.63 -1.88
N LYS A 111 -6.02 -12.44 -2.06
CA LYS A 111 -4.57 -12.24 -2.08
C LYS A 111 -4.04 -11.78 -0.72
N LYS A 112 -2.75 -12.02 -0.50
CA LYS A 112 -2.06 -11.57 0.71
C LYS A 112 -1.58 -10.13 0.62
N TRP A 113 -1.41 -9.61 -0.59
CA TRP A 113 -0.91 -8.26 -0.83
C TRP A 113 -1.65 -7.60 -1.98
N TYR A 114 -2.01 -6.33 -1.80
CA TYR A 114 -2.75 -5.53 -2.77
C TYR A 114 -2.00 -4.25 -3.09
N MET A 115 -1.66 -4.09 -4.36
CA MET A 115 -0.96 -2.93 -4.89
C MET A 115 -1.87 -1.71 -4.92
N PHE A 116 -1.36 -0.57 -4.47
CA PHE A 116 -2.03 0.73 -4.60
C PHE A 116 -1.18 1.76 -5.35
N ALA A 117 0.13 1.55 -5.48
CA ALA A 117 1.01 2.42 -6.25
C ALA A 117 2.22 1.67 -6.78
N LYS A 118 2.83 2.26 -7.81
CA LYS A 118 4.20 1.97 -8.24
C LYS A 118 5.08 3.20 -8.01
N ALA A 119 6.39 2.98 -7.92
CA ALA A 119 7.38 4.03 -7.75
C ALA A 119 8.72 3.60 -8.34
N ASN A 120 9.69 4.48 -8.28
CA ASN A 120 11.09 4.13 -8.43
C ASN A 120 11.77 4.16 -7.06
N ILE A 121 12.89 3.46 -6.95
CA ILE A 121 13.78 3.52 -5.79
C ILE A 121 15.09 4.21 -6.19
N ASN A 122 15.51 5.21 -5.42
CA ASN A 122 16.76 5.92 -5.68
C ASN A 122 17.96 5.27 -4.96
N GLU A 123 19.16 5.85 -5.15
CA GLU A 123 20.39 5.34 -4.54
C GLU A 123 20.36 5.34 -3.01
N ASN A 124 19.58 6.22 -2.40
CA ASN A 124 19.43 6.33 -0.96
C ASN A 124 18.34 5.40 -0.37
N PHE A 125 17.81 4.45 -1.15
CA PHE A 125 16.67 3.64 -0.77
C PHE A 125 15.41 4.48 -0.41
N GLU A 126 15.12 5.50 -1.22
CA GLU A 126 13.93 6.34 -1.08
C GLU A 126 13.04 6.18 -2.29
N LEU A 127 11.74 6.10 -2.03
CA LEU A 127 10.75 6.05 -3.10
C LEU A 127 10.60 7.42 -3.77
N CYS A 128 10.56 7.43 -5.09
CA CYS A 128 10.33 8.60 -5.91
C CYS A 128 9.44 8.26 -7.11
N ASN A 129 8.95 9.26 -7.82
CA ASN A 129 8.11 9.09 -9.01
C ASN A 129 6.87 8.22 -8.75
N PHE A 130 6.15 8.48 -7.67
CA PHE A 130 4.94 7.74 -7.34
C PHE A 130 3.88 7.86 -8.42
N LYS A 131 3.26 6.71 -8.76
CA LYS A 131 2.08 6.59 -9.61
C LYS A 131 1.07 5.68 -8.94
N TYR A 132 -0.14 6.18 -8.72
CA TYR A 132 -1.22 5.43 -8.10
C TYR A 132 -1.95 4.52 -9.10
N ASN A 133 -2.77 3.60 -8.62
CA ASN A 133 -3.42 2.57 -9.44
C ASN A 133 -4.15 3.08 -10.69
N HIS A 134 -4.82 4.23 -10.60
CA HIS A 134 -5.51 4.83 -11.74
C HIS A 134 -4.58 5.31 -12.86
N ASP A 135 -3.28 5.52 -12.56
CA ASP A 135 -2.24 5.88 -13.52
C ASP A 135 -1.39 4.67 -13.97
N LEU A 136 -1.77 3.45 -13.60
CA LEU A 136 -1.01 2.23 -13.87
C LEU A 136 -1.32 1.64 -15.23
N PHE A 137 -1.17 2.39 -16.31
CA PHE A 137 -1.27 1.84 -17.68
C PHE A 137 -0.10 0.90 -18.03
N ILE A 138 1.05 1.07 -17.35
CA ILE A 138 2.25 0.26 -17.54
C ILE A 138 2.72 -0.23 -16.18
N TYR A 139 2.70 -1.54 -15.97
CA TYR A 139 3.22 -2.14 -14.75
C TYR A 139 4.75 -2.14 -14.75
N PRO A 140 5.39 -2.08 -13.56
CA PRO A 140 6.84 -2.13 -13.44
C PRO A 140 7.40 -3.56 -13.58
N PHE A 141 6.73 -4.40 -14.38
CA PHE A 141 7.11 -5.77 -14.66
C PHE A 141 7.62 -5.91 -16.09
N ILE A 142 8.65 -6.72 -16.28
CA ILE A 142 9.37 -6.88 -17.57
C ILE A 142 8.42 -7.22 -18.72
N ASP A 143 7.51 -8.17 -18.50
CA ASP A 143 6.55 -8.60 -19.52
C ASP A 143 5.24 -7.79 -19.48
N GLN A 144 5.17 -6.73 -18.68
CA GLN A 144 3.94 -5.94 -18.43
C GLN A 144 2.75 -6.79 -17.94
N ILE A 145 3.03 -7.97 -17.39
CA ILE A 145 2.04 -8.90 -16.86
C ILE A 145 1.98 -8.75 -15.34
N PHE A 146 0.80 -8.43 -14.84
CA PHE A 146 0.57 -8.36 -13.39
C PHE A 146 0.54 -9.78 -12.81
N PRO A 147 1.40 -10.10 -11.81
CA PRO A 147 1.46 -11.43 -11.23
C PRO A 147 0.15 -11.85 -10.58
N SER A 148 -0.33 -13.05 -10.87
CA SER A 148 -1.63 -13.56 -10.41
C SER A 148 -1.75 -13.72 -8.89
N PHE A 149 -0.64 -13.80 -8.18
CA PHE A 149 -0.60 -13.89 -6.70
C PHE A 149 -0.68 -12.54 -6.00
N LEU A 150 -0.65 -11.43 -6.74
CA LEU A 150 -0.86 -10.08 -6.24
C LEU A 150 -2.29 -9.61 -6.52
N GLY A 151 -2.78 -8.69 -5.72
CA GLY A 151 -4.03 -7.97 -5.92
C GLY A 151 -3.81 -6.49 -6.23
N ILE A 152 -4.87 -5.82 -6.62
CA ILE A 152 -4.92 -4.36 -6.78
C ILE A 152 -6.00 -3.84 -5.85
N VAL A 153 -5.73 -2.75 -5.12
CA VAL A 153 -6.75 -2.16 -4.23
C VAL A 153 -7.96 -1.70 -5.05
N PRO A 154 -9.19 -1.93 -4.55
CA PRO A 154 -10.40 -1.54 -5.26
C PRO A 154 -10.47 -0.03 -5.46
N THR A 155 -10.78 0.40 -6.69
CA THR A 155 -11.20 1.78 -6.95
C THR A 155 -12.67 1.91 -6.58
N VAL A 156 -12.99 2.90 -5.74
CA VAL A 156 -14.36 3.19 -5.28
C VAL A 156 -15.08 4.03 -6.32
N CYS A 157 -14.51 5.18 -6.65
CA CYS A 157 -15.02 6.10 -7.67
C CYS A 157 -13.97 7.12 -8.10
N GLU A 158 -14.29 7.81 -9.19
CA GLU A 158 -13.62 9.03 -9.66
C GLU A 158 -14.57 10.21 -9.45
N ILE A 159 -14.04 11.33 -8.94
CA ILE A 159 -14.78 12.58 -8.75
C ILE A 159 -14.00 13.75 -9.35
N GLN A 160 -14.70 14.83 -9.74
CA GLN A 160 -14.10 15.97 -10.42
C GLN A 160 -13.89 17.19 -9.51
N THR A 161 -14.42 17.13 -8.30
CA THR A 161 -14.32 18.21 -7.32
C THR A 161 -13.83 17.65 -6.00
N LEU A 162 -13.11 18.47 -5.24
CA LEU A 162 -12.66 18.07 -3.90
C LEU A 162 -13.86 17.71 -3.03
N PRO A 163 -13.87 16.51 -2.46
CA PRO A 163 -15.00 16.07 -1.66
C PRO A 163 -15.01 16.78 -0.31
N ASN A 164 -16.17 17.30 0.07
CA ASN A 164 -16.42 17.68 1.45
C ASN A 164 -16.81 16.45 2.29
N LYS A 165 -16.98 16.66 3.61
CA LYS A 165 -17.32 15.56 4.53
C LYS A 165 -18.65 14.88 4.15
N GLU A 166 -19.67 15.64 3.80
CA GLU A 166 -21.00 15.12 3.44
C GLU A 166 -20.92 14.21 2.19
N MET A 167 -20.21 14.65 1.17
CA MET A 167 -19.97 13.85 -0.03
C MET A 167 -19.26 12.54 0.29
N LEU A 168 -18.23 12.59 1.13
CA LEU A 168 -17.50 11.37 1.55
C LEU A 168 -18.37 10.44 2.39
N ASP A 169 -19.21 10.97 3.28
CA ASP A 169 -20.16 10.19 4.08
C ASP A 169 -21.18 9.48 3.19
N ASN A 170 -21.68 10.15 2.15
CA ASN A 170 -22.63 9.58 1.18
C ASN A 170 -21.97 8.47 0.35
N ILE A 171 -20.77 8.73 -0.20
CA ILE A 171 -20.00 7.72 -0.95
C ILE A 171 -19.71 6.51 -0.06
N TYR A 172 -19.35 6.73 1.20
CA TYR A 172 -19.06 5.65 2.14
C TYR A 172 -20.29 4.79 2.39
N LYS A 173 -21.45 5.40 2.61
CA LYS A 173 -22.73 4.69 2.81
C LYS A 173 -23.07 3.85 1.58
N GLU A 174 -23.07 4.45 0.39
CA GLU A 174 -23.37 3.74 -0.86
C GLU A 174 -22.39 2.59 -1.11
N TYR A 175 -21.11 2.80 -0.89
CA TYR A 175 -20.09 1.77 -1.10
C TYR A 175 -20.20 0.62 -0.12
N THR A 176 -20.48 0.90 1.16
CA THR A 176 -20.68 -0.15 2.18
C THR A 176 -21.96 -0.95 1.93
N GLU A 177 -23.05 -0.30 1.51
CA GLU A 177 -24.29 -0.96 1.11
C GLU A 177 -24.07 -1.85 -0.12
N LYS A 178 -23.39 -1.33 -1.16
CA LYS A 178 -23.07 -2.08 -2.38
C LYS A 178 -22.21 -3.30 -2.12
N THR A 179 -21.19 -3.17 -1.27
CA THR A 179 -20.24 -4.24 -0.99
C THR A 179 -20.73 -5.18 0.11
N ASN A 180 -21.74 -4.78 0.86
CA ASN A 180 -22.32 -5.51 2.01
C ASN A 180 -21.27 -5.99 3.01
N ARG A 181 -20.29 -5.11 3.32
CA ARG A 181 -19.20 -5.42 4.25
C ARG A 181 -18.63 -4.18 4.93
N SER A 182 -17.87 -4.42 5.99
CA SER A 182 -17.11 -3.36 6.66
C SER A 182 -16.00 -2.81 5.75
N VAL A 183 -15.88 -1.50 5.72
CA VAL A 183 -14.85 -0.76 4.98
C VAL A 183 -14.16 0.19 5.96
N GLU A 184 -12.83 0.18 6.03
CA GLU A 184 -12.10 1.08 6.94
C GLU A 184 -12.30 2.55 6.56
N GLY A 185 -12.35 2.82 5.27
CA GLY A 185 -12.48 4.15 4.72
C GLY A 185 -11.93 4.22 3.29
N PHE A 186 -11.48 5.40 2.91
CA PHE A 186 -10.94 5.65 1.58
C PHE A 186 -9.56 6.29 1.64
N VAL A 187 -8.76 6.03 0.62
CA VAL A 187 -7.60 6.82 0.27
C VAL A 187 -8.00 7.69 -0.92
N ILE A 188 -7.77 8.99 -0.80
CA ILE A 188 -8.15 9.99 -1.78
C ILE A 188 -6.88 10.42 -2.48
N ASN A 189 -6.78 10.08 -3.76
CA ASN A 189 -5.63 10.37 -4.59
C ASN A 189 -5.92 11.56 -5.50
N TYR A 190 -5.12 12.59 -5.37
CA TYR A 190 -5.22 13.81 -6.14
C TYR A 190 -3.83 14.30 -6.52
N ARG A 191 -3.44 14.16 -7.80
CA ARG A 191 -2.07 14.44 -8.26
C ARG A 191 -1.03 13.73 -7.37
N ASP A 192 -0.17 14.50 -6.72
CA ASP A 192 0.88 14.02 -5.80
C ASP A 192 0.43 14.05 -4.33
N ILE A 193 -0.83 14.38 -4.06
CA ILE A 193 -1.39 14.49 -2.71
C ILE A 193 -2.24 13.27 -2.42
N ILE A 194 -1.98 12.64 -1.29
CA ILE A 194 -2.76 11.54 -0.76
C ILE A 194 -3.35 11.96 0.57
N SER A 195 -4.66 11.78 0.67
CA SER A 195 -5.40 12.00 1.89
C SER A 195 -6.17 10.75 2.26
N LYS A 196 -6.56 10.63 3.51
CA LYS A 196 -7.36 9.51 3.98
C LYS A 196 -8.63 9.98 4.65
N TYR A 197 -9.70 9.25 4.40
CA TYR A 197 -10.98 9.34 5.07
C TYR A 197 -11.23 8.04 5.80
N VAL A 198 -11.21 8.05 7.13
CA VAL A 198 -11.30 6.85 7.97
C VAL A 198 -12.63 6.85 8.71
N ARG A 199 -13.37 5.77 8.63
CA ARG A 199 -14.66 5.57 9.29
C ARG A 199 -14.66 4.37 10.23
N LEU A 200 -13.69 3.47 10.10
CA LEU A 200 -13.51 2.33 10.99
C LEU A 200 -12.13 2.40 11.64
N LYS A 201 -12.07 2.32 12.97
CA LYS A 201 -10.82 2.27 13.72
C LYS A 201 -10.93 1.19 14.78
N ASN A 202 -10.02 0.21 14.74
CA ASN A 202 -10.06 -0.95 15.64
C ASN A 202 -11.42 -1.67 15.63
N GLY A 203 -12.04 -1.82 14.44
CA GLY A 203 -13.34 -2.47 14.26
C GLY A 203 -14.56 -1.69 14.76
N LYS A 204 -14.38 -0.42 15.16
CA LYS A 204 -15.47 0.47 15.61
C LYS A 204 -15.67 1.62 14.64
N LEU A 205 -16.93 1.96 14.35
CA LEU A 205 -17.26 3.17 13.59
C LEU A 205 -16.80 4.41 14.36
N VAL A 206 -16.10 5.30 13.65
CA VAL A 206 -15.66 6.59 14.19
C VAL A 206 -16.20 7.71 13.30
N GLU A 207 -16.49 8.85 13.90
CA GLU A 207 -16.75 10.05 13.11
C GLU A 207 -15.45 10.54 12.49
N TYR A 208 -15.52 10.96 11.21
CA TYR A 208 -14.39 11.58 10.58
C TYR A 208 -14.07 12.91 11.26
N SER A 209 -12.91 12.99 11.88
CA SER A 209 -12.38 14.21 12.48
C SER A 209 -11.11 14.63 11.73
N GLN A 210 -11.04 15.91 11.38
CA GLN A 210 -9.82 16.50 10.80
C GLN A 210 -8.70 16.63 11.84
N GLU A 211 -9.02 16.54 13.14
CA GLU A 211 -8.10 16.78 14.26
C GLU A 211 -7.31 15.54 14.71
N ASP A 212 -7.74 14.33 14.36
CA ASP A 212 -7.15 13.06 14.84
C ASP A 212 -5.73 12.75 14.30
N HIS A 213 -5.02 13.73 13.74
CA HIS A 213 -3.69 13.53 13.16
C HIS A 213 -2.59 14.40 13.76
N LYS A 214 -2.81 15.00 14.91
CA LYS A 214 -1.74 15.48 15.78
C LYS A 214 -1.30 14.30 16.63
N GLY A 215 -0.53 13.43 16.12
CA GLY A 215 -0.15 12.37 16.96
C GLY A 215 1.09 11.67 16.60
N SER A 216 1.87 11.60 17.62
CA SER A 216 3.02 10.77 17.88
C SER A 216 4.13 10.83 16.84
N ALA A 217 4.78 11.97 16.80
CA ALA A 217 6.22 12.00 16.73
C ALA A 217 6.72 11.43 18.09
N SER A 218 7.19 10.20 18.09
CA SER A 218 8.13 9.65 19.07
C SER A 218 8.79 8.44 18.47
#